data_f58077fcedb7ea84ebead3fc0878592a
#
_entry.id   f58077fcedb7ea84ebead3fc0878592a
#
_cell.length_a   1.000
_cell.length_b   1.000
_cell.length_c   1.000
_cell.angle_alpha   90.00
_cell.angle_beta   90.00
_cell.angle_gamma   90.00
#
_symmetry.space_group_name_H-M   'P 1'
#
loop_
_entity.id
_entity.type
_entity.pdbx_description
1 polymer ?
#
loop_
_entity_poly.entity_id
_entity_poly.type
_entity_poly.pdbx_seq_one_letter_code
_entity_poly.pdbx_strand_id
1 'polypeptide(L)'
;MAEGPAPGSGRGEDPAGRGTPDGTSGDGDHAGGQGTDERGAGRTSRPASRSARGFAEGGPLDRALPGAALTRILDQASGPARRCGGASDDEVAGMLGRWEATEAWCAAAKLGVIRALIRRRTLPGYEPAEPGGLPGAWQEGLTQEVSNQLGVSLRAADALIGLATDLDTRLVLTREALEAGVISLAKARIIHEATAVLDDAHASVAETLIADQLAGKTPGQVAALIARAVVTVDPEGAVKRREQAQREEARVRFWREHAGTAALAAFGLPPDEALVANQHIQDTALAYKAAGVPGTLDQLRVRAFLDAINGTDSRLAPSQDDAASGGSGTGEADGTGQESTGGTSGTDGTSGPGGGNGNRTGPPGNSGNGGGAGLTASTMLTIPLTTLLGQAEHPGDAPALGVLDPALARHLAAAAARNPRSTWCVTVTDDQGRAIGHGCARPARGRRKPGRDGAAGNRGSTTGASTTRNRDGPWLTFTPADDHGPPPEGGYGTWHLTIGGRDYIVKLVPIPVTECDHRYESAGYRPGVLLRHLVEVRDGQCTQPTCVRAARRCDFEHAVPYDRGGRTCGCNGGCRCRRDHKVKQSPGWTVTQPRPGYHQWTTPSGRTYTTEPMRYPI
;
A
#
# COMPACT_ATOMS: atom_id res chain seq x y z
N MET A 1 -12.19 -57.69 -4.80
CA MET A 1 -13.07 -58.69 -4.18
C MET A 1 -13.47 -58.20 -2.81
N ALA A 2 -14.76 -58.10 -2.67
CA ALA A 2 -15.68 -57.93 -1.54
C ALA A 2 -15.69 -56.53 -0.90
N GLU A 3 -16.59 -55.70 -1.22
CA GLU A 3 -18.05 -55.56 -0.91
C GLU A 3 -18.34 -55.22 0.55
N GLY A 4 -19.02 -54.10 0.67
CA GLY A 4 -19.56 -53.32 1.75
C GLY A 4 -20.46 -54.03 2.78
N PRO A 5 -21.28 -53.35 3.62
CA PRO A 5 -22.35 -52.43 3.14
C PRO A 5 -22.61 -51.20 4.02
N ALA A 6 -23.31 -50.21 3.46
CA ALA A 6 -24.19 -49.32 4.22
C ALA A 6 -25.53 -50.01 4.47
N PRO A 7 -26.30 -49.68 5.48
CA PRO A 7 -27.39 -48.75 5.29
C PRO A 7 -27.86 -47.98 6.57
N GLY A 8 -28.70 -46.98 6.42
CA GLY A 8 -29.95 -46.88 7.09
C GLY A 8 -30.42 -45.45 7.38
N SER A 9 -31.33 -45.00 6.55
CA SER A 9 -32.22 -43.85 6.73
C SER A 9 -33.19 -44.01 7.90
N GLY A 10 -33.43 -42.97 8.67
CA GLY A 10 -34.52 -42.89 9.62
C GLY A 10 -35.10 -41.48 9.67
N ARG A 11 -36.29 -41.35 9.10
CA ARG A 11 -37.20 -40.19 9.21
C ARG A 11 -38.08 -40.32 10.44
N GLY A 12 -38.57 -39.18 10.94
CA GLY A 12 -39.70 -39.09 11.88
C GLY A 12 -39.59 -37.82 12.67
N GLU A 13 -40.30 -36.85 12.33
CA GLU A 13 -41.70 -36.38 12.45
C GLU A 13 -41.82 -35.29 13.53
N ASP A 14 -42.21 -34.11 13.05
CA ASP A 14 -42.84 -33.05 13.85
C ASP A 14 -44.18 -33.53 14.43
N PRO A 15 -44.68 -32.90 15.52
CA PRO A 15 -45.89 -32.14 15.24
C PRO A 15 -46.03 -30.78 15.92
N ALA A 16 -46.77 -29.94 15.23
CA ALA A 16 -47.30 -28.63 15.54
C ALA A 16 -48.27 -28.59 16.75
N GLY A 17 -48.36 -27.41 17.37
CA GLY A 17 -49.43 -27.09 18.31
C GLY A 17 -49.57 -25.61 18.58
N ARG A 18 -50.55 -25.02 17.95
CA ARG A 18 -51.06 -23.63 18.02
C ARG A 18 -51.62 -23.28 19.40
N GLY A 19 -51.69 -21.96 19.71
CA GLY A 19 -52.60 -21.41 20.67
C GLY A 19 -52.34 -19.96 21.09
N THR A 20 -52.86 -19.00 20.37
CA THR A 20 -53.29 -17.73 20.94
C THR A 20 -54.69 -17.89 21.53
N PRO A 21 -55.14 -17.10 22.51
CA PRO A 21 -56.06 -16.03 22.13
C PRO A 21 -55.94 -14.71 22.89
N ASP A 22 -56.54 -13.73 22.24
CA ASP A 22 -56.98 -12.38 22.63
C ASP A 22 -57.68 -12.23 23.99
N GLY A 23 -57.67 -10.95 24.44
CA GLY A 23 -58.79 -10.52 25.27
C GLY A 23 -58.57 -9.31 26.18
N THR A 24 -58.83 -8.10 25.64
CA THR A 24 -59.63 -7.00 26.18
C THR A 24 -59.26 -6.27 27.47
N SER A 25 -58.94 -4.99 27.29
CA SER A 25 -59.51 -3.73 27.84
C SER A 25 -60.01 -3.67 29.29
N GLY A 26 -59.62 -2.56 29.94
CA GLY A 26 -60.27 -2.07 31.16
C GLY A 26 -59.62 -0.77 31.68
N ASP A 27 -60.25 0.34 31.36
CA ASP A 27 -60.01 1.70 31.90
C ASP A 27 -60.24 1.77 33.42
N GLY A 28 -59.57 2.72 34.09
CA GLY A 28 -59.90 3.09 35.46
C GLY A 28 -58.98 4.16 36.04
N ASP A 29 -59.39 5.42 35.89
CA ASP A 29 -58.91 6.59 36.64
C ASP A 29 -58.92 6.38 38.16
N HIS A 30 -57.96 6.97 38.89
CA HIS A 30 -58.13 8.03 39.89
C HIS A 30 -56.83 8.39 40.64
N ALA A 31 -56.57 9.66 40.56
CA ALA A 31 -56.00 10.66 41.47
C ALA A 31 -55.23 10.29 42.75
N GLY A 32 -54.12 10.99 42.94
CA GLY A 32 -53.80 11.73 44.17
C GLY A 32 -52.77 11.10 45.10
N GLY A 33 -51.63 11.76 45.26
CA GLY A 33 -50.76 11.54 46.42
C GLY A 33 -49.33 12.04 46.22
N GLN A 34 -49.04 13.26 46.60
CA GLN A 34 -47.71 13.81 46.79
C GLN A 34 -46.96 13.04 47.86
N GLY A 35 -45.74 12.64 47.56
CA GLY A 35 -44.81 12.05 48.51
C GLY A 35 -43.40 12.23 47.99
N THR A 36 -42.71 13.29 48.41
CA THR A 36 -41.30 13.53 48.32
C THR A 36 -40.54 12.40 49.01
N ASP A 37 -39.69 11.69 48.25
CA ASP A 37 -38.55 10.98 48.84
C ASP A 37 -37.40 10.99 47.83
N GLU A 38 -36.52 11.97 48.02
CA GLU A 38 -35.16 11.97 47.51
C GLU A 38 -34.43 10.80 48.16
N ARG A 39 -34.19 9.76 47.39
CA ARG A 39 -33.10 8.82 47.64
C ARG A 39 -32.29 8.63 46.36
N GLY A 40 -31.25 9.46 46.26
CA GLY A 40 -30.18 9.30 45.32
C GLY A 40 -29.62 7.87 45.41
N ALA A 41 -29.91 7.06 44.39
CA ALA A 41 -29.21 5.84 44.17
C ALA A 41 -27.77 6.19 43.80
N GLY A 42 -26.91 6.32 44.79
CA GLY A 42 -25.46 6.35 44.64
C GLY A 42 -25.08 5.08 43.91
N ARG A 43 -24.75 5.23 42.62
CA ARG A 43 -23.94 4.22 41.93
C ARG A 43 -22.63 4.13 42.70
N THR A 44 -22.55 3.19 43.65
CA THR A 44 -21.31 2.76 44.22
C THR A 44 -20.50 2.17 43.09
N SER A 45 -19.62 2.98 42.49
CA SER A 45 -18.56 2.52 41.64
C SER A 45 -17.75 1.51 42.46
N ARG A 46 -17.91 0.24 42.14
CA ARG A 46 -17.09 -0.82 42.68
C ARG A 46 -15.64 -0.41 42.41
N PRO A 47 -14.76 -0.39 43.43
CA PRO A 47 -13.37 0.04 43.19
C PRO A 47 -12.79 -0.80 42.07
N ALA A 48 -12.15 -0.14 41.10
CA ALA A 48 -11.41 -0.77 40.02
C ALA A 48 -10.54 -1.86 40.62
N SER A 49 -10.54 -3.05 40.03
CA SER A 49 -9.69 -4.12 40.51
C SER A 49 -8.24 -3.59 40.48
N ARG A 50 -7.51 -3.68 41.60
CA ARG A 50 -6.13 -3.21 41.71
C ARG A 50 -5.23 -3.71 40.59
N SER A 51 -5.59 -4.81 39.92
CA SER A 51 -4.90 -5.43 38.80
C SER A 51 -4.99 -4.68 37.47
N ALA A 52 -6.05 -3.86 37.21
CA ALA A 52 -6.18 -3.13 35.96
C ALA A 52 -5.32 -1.87 35.87
N ARG A 53 -5.09 -1.18 37.00
CA ARG A 53 -4.34 0.10 37.05
C ARG A 53 -2.93 0.06 36.46
N GLY A 54 -2.29 -1.10 36.46
CA GLY A 54 -0.96 -1.27 35.90
C GLY A 54 -0.87 -1.18 34.39
N PHE A 55 -2.01 -1.26 33.67
CA PHE A 55 -2.07 -1.25 32.20
C PHE A 55 -2.29 0.17 31.63
N ALA A 56 -2.49 1.18 32.45
CA ALA A 56 -2.54 2.57 32.01
C ALA A 56 -1.22 2.96 31.32
N GLU A 57 -1.24 3.95 30.43
CA GLU A 57 -0.05 4.44 29.72
C GLU A 57 1.06 4.82 30.72
N GLY A 58 2.27 4.27 30.52
CA GLY A 58 3.39 4.42 31.44
C GLY A 58 3.31 3.62 32.74
N GLY A 59 2.23 2.86 32.95
CA GLY A 59 2.08 1.95 34.08
C GLY A 59 3.03 0.74 34.01
N PRO A 60 3.26 0.02 35.13
CA PRO A 60 4.23 -1.07 35.19
C PRO A 60 3.92 -2.27 34.29
N LEU A 61 2.66 -2.43 33.87
CA LEU A 61 2.22 -3.52 32.99
C LEU A 61 2.03 -3.07 31.53
N ASP A 62 2.08 -1.78 31.26
CA ASP A 62 1.88 -1.22 29.92
C ASP A 62 2.91 -1.74 28.89
N ARG A 63 4.15 -1.94 29.35
CA ARG A 63 5.26 -2.47 28.54
C ARG A 63 5.84 -3.77 29.08
N ALA A 64 5.10 -4.44 29.96
CA ALA A 64 5.55 -5.72 30.50
C ALA A 64 5.74 -6.76 29.38
N LEU A 65 6.83 -7.52 29.44
CA LEU A 65 7.07 -8.61 28.50
C LEU A 65 5.99 -9.69 28.66
N PRO A 66 5.53 -10.26 27.52
CA PRO A 66 4.55 -11.34 27.55
C PRO A 66 5.13 -12.61 28.22
N GLY A 67 4.23 -13.40 28.80
CA GLY A 67 4.59 -14.62 29.50
C GLY A 67 3.46 -15.10 30.42
N ALA A 68 3.65 -16.23 31.06
CA ALA A 68 2.61 -16.86 31.90
C ALA A 68 2.14 -15.93 33.05
N ALA A 69 3.05 -15.14 33.63
CA ALA A 69 2.69 -14.20 34.69
C ALA A 69 1.79 -13.07 34.17
N LEU A 70 2.16 -12.43 33.04
CA LEU A 70 1.36 -11.38 32.41
C LEU A 70 0.00 -11.93 31.98
N THR A 71 -0.04 -13.09 31.36
CA THR A 71 -1.29 -13.75 30.92
C THR A 71 -2.27 -13.92 32.09
N ARG A 72 -1.79 -14.37 33.25
CA ARG A 72 -2.62 -14.51 34.44
C ARG A 72 -3.15 -13.17 34.95
N ILE A 73 -2.31 -12.13 34.97
CA ILE A 73 -2.72 -10.79 35.39
C ILE A 73 -3.76 -10.22 34.40
N LEU A 74 -3.54 -10.40 33.10
CA LEU A 74 -4.48 -9.97 32.04
C LEU A 74 -5.84 -10.67 32.19
N ASP A 75 -5.84 -12.00 32.42
CA ASP A 75 -7.09 -12.74 32.61
C ASP A 75 -7.86 -12.24 33.83
N GLN A 76 -7.19 -12.02 34.95
CA GLN A 76 -7.78 -11.47 36.16
C GLN A 76 -8.30 -10.04 35.97
N ALA A 77 -7.51 -9.17 35.29
CA ALA A 77 -7.89 -7.77 35.04
C ALA A 77 -9.05 -7.68 34.06
N SER A 78 -9.11 -8.55 33.06
CA SER A 78 -10.21 -8.62 32.09
C SER A 78 -11.51 -9.07 32.73
N GLY A 79 -11.45 -9.87 33.80
CA GLY A 79 -12.58 -10.33 34.56
C GLY A 79 -13.52 -11.30 33.83
N PRO A 80 -14.67 -11.66 34.44
CA PRO A 80 -15.62 -12.58 33.85
C PRO A 80 -16.14 -12.08 32.50
N ALA A 81 -16.18 -12.98 31.51
CA ALA A 81 -16.59 -12.69 30.14
C ALA A 81 -15.80 -11.53 29.48
N ARG A 82 -14.62 -11.23 29.98
CA ARG A 82 -13.72 -10.16 29.48
C ARG A 82 -14.40 -8.77 29.40
N ARG A 83 -15.26 -8.46 30.38
CA ARG A 83 -16.01 -7.21 30.41
C ARG A 83 -15.19 -6.02 30.91
N CYS A 84 -13.99 -6.24 31.43
CA CYS A 84 -13.07 -5.21 31.93
C CYS A 84 -13.72 -4.24 32.93
N GLY A 85 -14.66 -4.75 33.77
CA GLY A 85 -15.47 -3.94 34.67
C GLY A 85 -14.62 -3.16 35.68
N GLY A 86 -14.78 -1.84 35.72
CA GLY A 86 -14.06 -0.95 36.61
C GLY A 86 -12.67 -0.51 36.09
N ALA A 87 -12.25 -0.92 34.89
CA ALA A 87 -11.07 -0.39 34.23
C ALA A 87 -11.44 0.89 33.45
N SER A 88 -10.54 1.85 33.40
CA SER A 88 -10.62 3.03 32.54
C SER A 88 -10.40 2.67 31.08
N ASP A 89 -10.77 3.56 30.16
CA ASP A 89 -10.55 3.36 28.72
C ASP A 89 -9.05 3.19 28.39
N ASP A 90 -8.16 3.93 29.06
CA ASP A 90 -6.72 3.79 28.92
C ASP A 90 -6.21 2.43 29.40
N GLU A 91 -6.67 1.95 30.55
CA GLU A 91 -6.35 0.61 31.05
C GLU A 91 -6.86 -0.49 30.10
N VAL A 92 -8.07 -0.34 29.54
CA VAL A 92 -8.61 -1.29 28.54
C VAL A 92 -7.76 -1.28 27.26
N ALA A 93 -7.36 -0.11 26.77
CA ALA A 93 -6.47 -0.01 25.61
C ALA A 93 -5.11 -0.65 25.88
N GLY A 94 -4.55 -0.47 27.07
CA GLY A 94 -3.30 -1.15 27.47
C GLY A 94 -3.44 -2.65 27.56
N MET A 95 -4.52 -3.15 28.16
CA MET A 95 -4.81 -4.59 28.17
C MET A 95 -4.92 -5.17 26.76
N LEU A 96 -5.57 -4.46 25.81
CA LEU A 96 -5.65 -4.90 24.40
C LEU A 96 -4.26 -5.08 23.79
N GLY A 97 -3.35 -4.11 23.97
CA GLY A 97 -1.97 -4.22 23.48
C GLY A 97 -1.20 -5.37 24.13
N ARG A 98 -1.45 -5.66 25.41
CA ARG A 98 -0.77 -6.79 26.11
C ARG A 98 -1.36 -8.14 25.72
N TRP A 99 -2.64 -8.24 25.40
CA TRP A 99 -3.23 -9.43 24.80
C TRP A 99 -2.62 -9.77 23.44
N GLU A 100 -2.45 -8.76 22.56
CA GLU A 100 -1.75 -8.93 21.26
C GLU A 100 -0.31 -9.43 21.47
N ALA A 101 0.44 -8.85 22.43
CA ALA A 101 1.78 -9.30 22.76
C ALA A 101 1.79 -10.74 23.32
N THR A 102 0.80 -11.11 24.13
CA THR A 102 0.65 -12.47 24.67
C THR A 102 0.32 -13.48 23.58
N GLU A 103 -0.53 -13.13 22.60
CA GLU A 103 -0.81 -13.96 21.42
C GLU A 103 0.47 -14.22 20.61
N ALA A 104 1.28 -13.19 20.38
CA ALA A 104 2.57 -13.31 19.70
C ALA A 104 3.52 -14.27 20.45
N TRP A 105 3.63 -14.13 21.77
CA TRP A 105 4.43 -14.99 22.62
C TRP A 105 3.92 -16.47 22.58
N CYS A 106 2.62 -16.68 22.63
CA CYS A 106 2.03 -18.02 22.49
C CYS A 106 2.35 -18.64 21.11
N ALA A 107 2.31 -17.82 20.06
CA ALA A 107 2.69 -18.25 18.72
C ALA A 107 4.18 -18.63 18.65
N ALA A 108 5.06 -17.85 19.25
CA ALA A 108 6.49 -18.17 19.36
C ALA A 108 6.74 -19.47 20.12
N ALA A 109 6.04 -19.67 21.25
CA ALA A 109 6.11 -20.90 22.04
C ALA A 109 5.66 -22.12 21.23
N LYS A 110 4.56 -22.02 20.47
CA LYS A 110 4.10 -23.09 19.57
C LYS A 110 5.15 -23.43 18.51
N LEU A 111 5.79 -22.44 17.87
CA LEU A 111 6.88 -22.66 16.92
C LEU A 111 8.10 -23.31 17.62
N GLY A 112 8.39 -22.94 18.86
CA GLY A 112 9.41 -23.60 19.69
C GLY A 112 9.14 -25.09 19.89
N VAL A 113 7.87 -25.48 20.12
CA VAL A 113 7.47 -26.89 20.22
C VAL A 113 7.63 -27.61 18.85
N ILE A 114 7.32 -26.96 17.76
CA ILE A 114 7.56 -27.53 16.41
C ILE A 114 9.07 -27.77 16.21
N ARG A 115 9.96 -26.82 16.60
CA ARG A 115 11.41 -27.03 16.56
C ARG A 115 11.85 -28.24 17.40
N ALA A 116 11.22 -28.45 18.56
CA ALA A 116 11.50 -29.63 19.38
C ALA A 116 11.07 -30.94 18.69
N LEU A 117 9.96 -30.93 17.94
CA LEU A 117 9.55 -32.08 17.12
C LEU A 117 10.54 -32.33 15.97
N ILE A 118 10.99 -31.29 15.28
CA ILE A 118 12.00 -31.38 14.21
C ILE A 118 13.26 -32.10 14.74
N ARG A 119 13.79 -31.67 15.90
CA ARG A 119 14.98 -32.31 16.53
C ARG A 119 14.77 -33.77 16.88
N ARG A 120 13.53 -34.18 17.24
CA ARG A 120 13.19 -35.57 17.55
C ARG A 120 12.93 -36.45 16.32
N ARG A 121 12.74 -35.86 15.17
CA ARG A 121 12.47 -36.52 13.89
C ARG A 121 13.66 -36.42 12.92
N THR A 122 14.88 -36.18 13.44
CA THR A 122 16.11 -36.15 12.66
C THR A 122 16.27 -37.42 11.82
N LEU A 123 16.59 -37.26 10.55
CA LEU A 123 17.00 -38.39 9.73
C LEU A 123 18.44 -38.80 10.07
N PRO A 124 18.73 -40.12 10.14
CA PRO A 124 20.11 -40.59 10.31
C PRO A 124 21.06 -40.01 9.26
N GLY A 125 22.19 -39.46 9.70
CA GLY A 125 23.17 -38.79 8.82
C GLY A 125 22.93 -37.30 8.58
N TYR A 126 21.88 -36.73 9.18
CA TYR A 126 21.55 -35.32 9.09
C TYR A 126 21.48 -34.65 10.48
N GLU A 127 22.25 -35.15 11.40
CA GLU A 127 22.35 -34.61 12.76
C GLU A 127 22.82 -33.15 12.73
N PRO A 128 22.38 -32.31 13.69
CA PRO A 128 22.80 -30.91 13.73
C PRO A 128 24.30 -30.80 13.92
N ALA A 129 24.91 -29.82 13.25
CA ALA A 129 26.34 -29.54 13.34
C ALA A 129 26.76 -29.09 14.76
N GLU A 130 25.83 -28.44 15.48
CA GLU A 130 26.06 -27.92 16.83
C GLU A 130 25.04 -28.50 17.83
N PRO A 131 25.44 -28.69 19.10
CA PRO A 131 24.50 -29.14 20.13
C PRO A 131 23.30 -28.19 20.27
N GLY A 132 22.09 -28.74 20.14
CA GLY A 132 20.85 -27.95 20.24
C GLY A 132 20.38 -27.29 18.95
N GLY A 133 21.17 -27.36 17.87
CA GLY A 133 20.79 -26.90 16.53
C GLY A 133 19.64 -27.72 15.92
N LEU A 134 19.19 -27.31 14.74
CA LEU A 134 18.25 -28.08 13.94
C LEU A 134 18.98 -29.04 13.00
N PRO A 135 18.41 -30.22 12.72
CA PRO A 135 19.00 -31.18 11.76
C PRO A 135 18.86 -30.65 10.33
N GLY A 136 19.78 -31.10 9.45
CA GLY A 136 19.72 -30.77 8.03
C GLY A 136 18.53 -31.38 7.29
N ALA A 137 17.97 -32.48 7.82
CA ALA A 137 16.74 -33.11 7.30
C ALA A 137 16.00 -33.88 8.39
N TRP A 138 14.70 -34.06 8.21
CA TRP A 138 13.81 -34.78 9.11
C TRP A 138 12.88 -35.73 8.36
N GLN A 139 12.26 -36.63 9.12
CA GLN A 139 11.35 -37.66 8.60
C GLN A 139 10.13 -37.02 7.91
N GLU A 140 9.72 -37.55 6.75
CA GLU A 140 8.57 -37.07 5.97
C GLU A 140 7.26 -37.04 6.78
N GLY A 141 7.08 -37.94 7.73
CA GLY A 141 5.90 -38.00 8.60
C GLY A 141 5.70 -36.82 9.55
N LEU A 142 6.71 -35.92 9.70
CA LEU A 142 6.60 -34.75 10.58
C LEU A 142 5.49 -33.80 10.14
N THR A 143 5.33 -33.56 8.86
CA THR A 143 4.27 -32.70 8.31
C THR A 143 2.88 -33.23 8.66
N GLN A 144 2.65 -34.55 8.55
CA GLN A 144 1.41 -35.20 8.92
C GLN A 144 1.16 -35.10 10.44
N GLU A 145 2.20 -35.28 11.24
CA GLU A 145 2.11 -35.19 12.71
C GLU A 145 1.66 -33.78 13.13
N VAL A 146 2.30 -32.73 12.59
CA VAL A 146 1.94 -31.33 12.85
C VAL A 146 0.54 -31.01 12.31
N SER A 147 0.22 -31.45 11.10
CA SER A 147 -1.10 -31.28 10.48
C SER A 147 -2.22 -31.86 11.33
N ASN A 148 -2.07 -33.13 11.79
CA ASN A 148 -3.05 -33.83 12.61
C ASN A 148 -3.22 -33.18 13.97
N GLN A 149 -2.11 -32.79 14.63
CA GLN A 149 -2.14 -32.17 15.96
C GLN A 149 -2.80 -30.81 15.98
N LEU A 150 -2.63 -30.03 14.89
CA LEU A 150 -3.15 -28.66 14.80
C LEU A 150 -4.49 -28.59 14.04
N GLY A 151 -4.94 -29.66 13.39
CA GLY A 151 -6.14 -29.64 12.55
C GLY A 151 -6.01 -28.73 11.33
N VAL A 152 -4.80 -28.64 10.74
CA VAL A 152 -4.52 -27.77 9.59
C VAL A 152 -4.16 -28.60 8.34
N SER A 153 -4.21 -28.00 7.15
CA SER A 153 -3.78 -28.69 5.93
C SER A 153 -2.28 -29.00 5.95
N LEU A 154 -1.84 -30.01 5.19
CA LEU A 154 -0.41 -30.33 5.04
C LEU A 154 0.41 -29.13 4.61
N ARG A 155 -0.06 -28.36 3.63
CA ARG A 155 0.59 -27.13 3.19
C ARG A 155 0.76 -26.10 4.32
N ALA A 156 -0.25 -25.97 5.20
CA ALA A 156 -0.16 -25.06 6.34
C ALA A 156 0.80 -25.58 7.40
N ALA A 157 0.89 -26.92 7.58
CA ALA A 157 1.86 -27.56 8.46
C ALA A 157 3.30 -27.35 7.95
N ASP A 158 3.56 -27.54 6.64
CA ASP A 158 4.85 -27.28 6.01
C ASP A 158 5.28 -25.82 6.17
N ALA A 159 4.36 -24.88 5.95
CA ALA A 159 4.64 -23.46 6.15
C ALA A 159 4.99 -23.11 7.62
N LEU A 160 4.38 -23.81 8.59
CA LEU A 160 4.73 -23.63 10.00
C LEU A 160 6.09 -24.25 10.35
N ILE A 161 6.43 -25.40 9.78
CA ILE A 161 7.72 -26.06 9.94
C ILE A 161 8.81 -25.16 9.33
N GLY A 162 8.64 -24.69 8.09
CA GLY A 162 9.58 -23.76 7.45
C GLY A 162 9.79 -22.47 8.24
N LEU A 163 8.71 -21.83 8.69
CA LEU A 163 8.80 -20.66 9.56
C LEU A 163 9.55 -20.98 10.87
N ALA A 164 9.24 -22.09 11.53
CA ALA A 164 9.90 -22.49 12.77
C ALA A 164 11.39 -22.73 12.57
N THR A 165 11.79 -23.28 11.42
CA THR A 165 13.20 -23.50 11.03
C THR A 165 13.90 -22.17 10.81
N ASP A 166 13.35 -21.30 9.97
CA ASP A 166 13.97 -20.01 9.63
C ASP A 166 14.15 -19.11 10.84
N LEU A 167 13.18 -19.10 11.76
CA LEU A 167 13.28 -18.34 13.01
C LEU A 167 14.37 -18.88 13.97
N ASP A 168 14.84 -20.10 13.78
CA ASP A 168 15.92 -20.68 14.58
C ASP A 168 17.31 -20.48 13.94
N THR A 169 17.37 -20.36 12.62
CA THR A 169 18.61 -20.35 11.84
C THR A 169 19.00 -18.98 11.32
N ARG A 170 18.17 -18.34 10.52
CA ARG A 170 18.50 -17.16 9.73
C ARG A 170 17.70 -15.91 10.07
N LEU A 171 16.58 -16.04 10.84
CA LEU A 171 15.69 -14.94 11.23
C LEU A 171 15.59 -14.83 12.77
N VAL A 172 16.72 -14.78 13.43
CA VAL A 172 16.83 -14.80 14.90
C VAL A 172 16.23 -13.55 15.53
N LEU A 173 16.47 -12.36 14.97
CA LEU A 173 15.90 -11.09 15.47
C LEU A 173 14.37 -11.05 15.31
N THR A 174 13.85 -11.63 14.23
CA THR A 174 12.40 -11.79 14.00
C THR A 174 11.79 -12.73 15.06
N ARG A 175 12.47 -13.82 15.42
CA ARG A 175 12.07 -14.70 16.54
C ARG A 175 12.00 -13.93 17.84
N GLU A 176 13.05 -13.19 18.18
CA GLU A 176 13.13 -12.41 19.43
C GLU A 176 12.03 -11.35 19.50
N ALA A 177 11.77 -10.65 18.40
CA ALA A 177 10.68 -9.68 18.30
C ALA A 177 9.28 -10.32 18.48
N LEU A 178 9.10 -11.56 17.98
CA LEU A 178 7.86 -12.33 18.17
C LEU A 178 7.72 -12.81 19.63
N GLU A 179 8.80 -13.33 20.24
CA GLU A 179 8.85 -13.76 21.63
C GLU A 179 8.60 -12.60 22.60
N ALA A 180 9.14 -11.42 22.30
CA ALA A 180 8.93 -10.20 23.08
C ALA A 180 7.54 -9.55 22.83
N GLY A 181 6.75 -10.06 21.89
CA GLY A 181 5.45 -9.50 21.55
C GLY A 181 5.50 -8.16 20.82
N VAL A 182 6.64 -7.81 20.22
CA VAL A 182 6.82 -6.59 19.40
C VAL A 182 6.11 -6.72 18.05
N ILE A 183 6.13 -7.92 17.49
CA ILE A 183 5.45 -8.25 16.24
C ILE A 183 4.49 -9.42 16.42
N SER A 184 3.40 -9.45 15.63
CA SER A 184 2.49 -10.59 15.57
C SER A 184 3.03 -11.70 14.65
N LEU A 185 2.46 -12.91 14.76
CA LEU A 185 2.77 -14.04 13.87
C LEU A 185 2.58 -13.68 12.38
N ALA A 186 1.56 -12.86 12.05
CA ALA A 186 1.33 -12.41 10.69
C ALA A 186 2.51 -11.59 10.14
N LYS A 187 3.10 -10.71 10.97
CA LYS A 187 4.28 -9.93 10.59
C LYS A 187 5.53 -10.78 10.45
N ALA A 188 5.73 -11.75 11.36
CA ALA A 188 6.83 -12.71 11.25
C ALA A 188 6.75 -13.55 9.95
N ARG A 189 5.54 -13.95 9.54
CA ARG A 189 5.32 -14.62 8.24
C ARG A 189 5.67 -13.74 7.05
N ILE A 190 5.29 -12.47 7.08
CA ILE A 190 5.65 -11.51 6.00
C ILE A 190 7.17 -11.41 5.85
N ILE A 191 7.92 -11.33 6.96
CA ILE A 191 9.38 -11.29 6.94
C ILE A 191 9.95 -12.59 6.38
N HIS A 192 9.49 -13.75 6.88
CA HIS A 192 9.88 -15.08 6.41
C HIS A 192 9.63 -15.26 4.90
N GLU A 193 8.41 -14.96 4.43
CA GLU A 193 8.04 -15.10 3.01
C GLU A 193 8.87 -14.17 2.10
N ALA A 194 9.10 -12.92 2.53
CA ALA A 194 9.88 -11.97 1.76
C ALA A 194 11.37 -12.35 1.66
N THR A 195 11.94 -12.96 2.71
CA THR A 195 13.35 -13.39 2.75
C THR A 195 13.60 -14.79 2.18
N ALA A 196 12.54 -15.53 1.83
CA ALA A 196 12.65 -16.89 1.28
C ALA A 196 13.49 -16.97 -0.02
N VAL A 197 13.66 -15.86 -0.71
CA VAL A 197 14.44 -15.74 -1.95
C VAL A 197 15.93 -15.45 -1.71
N LEU A 198 16.34 -15.24 -0.47
CA LEU A 198 17.70 -14.93 -0.05
C LEU A 198 18.37 -16.19 0.56
N ASP A 199 19.68 -16.26 0.47
CA ASP A 199 20.44 -17.18 1.30
C ASP A 199 20.45 -16.73 2.78
N ASP A 200 20.99 -17.56 3.67
CA ASP A 200 20.93 -17.33 5.11
C ASP A 200 21.69 -16.07 5.52
N ALA A 201 22.83 -15.78 4.91
CA ALA A 201 23.64 -14.61 5.22
C ALA A 201 22.91 -13.31 4.81
N HIS A 202 22.38 -13.25 3.59
CA HIS A 202 21.61 -12.11 3.12
C HIS A 202 20.29 -11.95 3.89
N ALA A 203 19.62 -13.02 4.27
CA ALA A 203 18.40 -12.96 5.07
C ALA A 203 18.65 -12.35 6.47
N SER A 204 19.76 -12.75 7.13
CA SER A 204 20.15 -12.19 8.42
C SER A 204 20.50 -10.70 8.33
N VAL A 205 21.18 -10.28 7.26
CA VAL A 205 21.45 -8.85 7.02
C VAL A 205 20.15 -8.09 6.76
N ALA A 206 19.23 -8.65 5.97
CA ALA A 206 17.95 -8.01 5.65
C ALA A 206 17.08 -7.82 6.91
N GLU A 207 17.01 -8.80 7.82
CA GLU A 207 16.27 -8.62 9.08
C GLU A 207 16.93 -7.58 10.00
N THR A 208 18.27 -7.52 10.03
CA THR A 208 19.01 -6.53 10.82
C THR A 208 18.67 -5.09 10.40
N LEU A 209 18.51 -4.84 9.09
CA LEU A 209 18.14 -3.52 8.55
C LEU A 209 16.76 -3.02 9.01
N ILE A 210 15.88 -3.91 9.45
CA ILE A 210 14.51 -3.54 9.83
C ILE A 210 14.20 -3.73 11.32
N ALA A 211 15.03 -4.44 12.07
CA ALA A 211 14.72 -4.91 13.42
C ALA A 211 14.30 -3.78 14.38
N ASP A 212 14.99 -2.66 14.35
CA ASP A 212 14.73 -1.47 15.18
C ASP A 212 13.46 -0.70 14.76
N GLN A 213 12.93 -0.96 13.56
CA GLN A 213 11.81 -0.26 12.97
C GLN A 213 10.48 -1.01 13.11
N LEU A 214 10.46 -2.24 13.62
CA LEU A 214 9.28 -3.11 13.61
C LEU A 214 8.19 -2.68 14.58
N ALA A 215 8.55 -2.03 15.69
CA ALA A 215 7.61 -1.67 16.74
C ALA A 215 6.51 -0.73 16.22
N GLY A 216 5.24 -1.03 16.53
CA GLY A 216 4.10 -0.20 16.15
C GLY A 216 3.74 -0.20 14.65
N LYS A 217 4.46 -0.92 13.80
CA LYS A 217 4.18 -0.98 12.35
C LYS A 217 3.01 -1.90 12.02
N THR A 218 2.24 -1.51 11.03
CA THR A 218 1.19 -2.36 10.44
C THR A 218 1.82 -3.46 9.57
N PRO A 219 1.10 -4.56 9.26
CA PRO A 219 1.59 -5.59 8.33
C PRO A 219 2.06 -5.03 6.98
N GLY A 220 1.31 -4.08 6.40
CA GLY A 220 1.71 -3.44 5.13
C GLY A 220 2.98 -2.59 5.24
N GLN A 221 3.21 -1.93 6.37
CA GLN A 221 4.45 -1.19 6.62
C GLN A 221 5.64 -2.14 6.80
N VAL A 222 5.46 -3.26 7.50
CA VAL A 222 6.49 -4.31 7.62
C VAL A 222 6.81 -4.91 6.25
N ALA A 223 5.80 -5.20 5.42
CA ALA A 223 6.01 -5.69 4.06
C ALA A 223 6.84 -4.72 3.21
N ALA A 224 6.58 -3.42 3.30
CA ALA A 224 7.37 -2.41 2.57
C ALA A 224 8.82 -2.31 3.09
N LEU A 225 9.03 -2.40 4.41
CA LEU A 225 10.36 -2.37 5.03
C LEU A 225 11.19 -3.57 4.57
N ILE A 226 10.67 -4.79 4.71
CA ILE A 226 11.42 -6.00 4.35
C ILE A 226 11.64 -6.11 2.84
N ALA A 227 10.67 -5.71 2.00
CA ALA A 227 10.87 -5.68 0.56
C ALA A 227 12.04 -4.76 0.16
N ARG A 228 12.18 -3.62 0.83
CA ARG A 228 13.31 -2.70 0.63
C ARG A 228 14.63 -3.34 1.07
N ALA A 229 14.65 -3.95 2.26
CA ALA A 229 15.84 -4.64 2.76
C ALA A 229 16.30 -5.76 1.82
N VAL A 230 15.38 -6.58 1.32
CA VAL A 230 15.67 -7.65 0.34
C VAL A 230 16.33 -7.10 -0.93
N VAL A 231 15.79 -6.01 -1.50
CA VAL A 231 16.40 -5.39 -2.70
C VAL A 231 17.75 -4.74 -2.39
N THR A 232 17.91 -4.20 -1.17
CA THR A 232 19.17 -3.58 -0.75
C THR A 232 20.30 -4.61 -0.61
N VAL A 233 20.02 -5.79 -0.06
CA VAL A 233 21.03 -6.83 0.16
C VAL A 233 21.32 -7.67 -1.08
N ASP A 234 20.34 -7.81 -1.99
CA ASP A 234 20.49 -8.60 -3.23
C ASP A 234 19.84 -7.88 -4.44
N PRO A 235 20.42 -6.77 -4.90
CA PRO A 235 19.90 -6.00 -6.02
C PRO A 235 19.93 -6.75 -7.35
N GLU A 236 20.97 -7.54 -7.62
CA GLU A 236 21.08 -8.35 -8.85
C GLU A 236 20.04 -9.48 -8.88
N GLY A 237 19.86 -10.17 -7.77
CA GLY A 237 18.82 -11.19 -7.64
C GLY A 237 17.42 -10.62 -7.78
N ALA A 238 17.16 -9.40 -7.30
CA ALA A 238 15.89 -8.72 -7.49
C ALA A 238 15.59 -8.48 -8.98
N VAL A 239 16.59 -8.05 -9.77
CA VAL A 239 16.46 -7.89 -11.23
C VAL A 239 16.16 -9.24 -11.88
N LYS A 240 16.96 -10.27 -11.58
CA LYS A 240 16.79 -11.62 -12.16
C LYS A 240 15.41 -12.21 -11.85
N ARG A 241 14.94 -12.09 -10.60
CA ARG A 241 13.60 -12.57 -10.18
C ARG A 241 12.49 -11.86 -10.92
N ARG A 242 12.57 -10.53 -11.07
CA ARG A 242 11.59 -9.75 -11.84
C ARG A 242 11.53 -10.19 -13.30
N GLU A 243 12.67 -10.33 -13.94
CA GLU A 243 12.74 -10.77 -15.34
C GLU A 243 12.26 -12.21 -15.53
N GLN A 244 12.56 -13.09 -14.58
CA GLN A 244 12.06 -14.46 -14.58
C GLN A 244 10.53 -14.49 -14.42
N ALA A 245 9.98 -13.74 -13.47
CA ALA A 245 8.53 -13.64 -13.28
C ALA A 245 7.81 -13.12 -14.53
N GLN A 246 8.39 -12.14 -15.24
CA GLN A 246 7.87 -11.66 -16.52
C GLN A 246 7.86 -12.73 -17.60
N ARG A 247 8.85 -13.64 -17.63
CA ARG A 247 8.92 -14.72 -18.63
C ARG A 247 8.05 -15.92 -18.28
N GLU A 248 8.01 -16.33 -17.01
CA GLU A 248 7.45 -17.62 -16.59
C GLU A 248 6.06 -17.49 -15.99
N GLU A 249 5.72 -16.35 -15.38
CA GLU A 249 4.47 -16.14 -14.69
C GLU A 249 3.46 -15.31 -15.48
N ALA A 250 3.83 -14.82 -16.66
CA ALA A 250 2.94 -14.04 -17.52
C ALA A 250 1.72 -14.88 -17.90
N ARG A 251 0.54 -14.44 -17.43
CA ARG A 251 -0.73 -15.13 -17.69
C ARG A 251 -1.91 -14.20 -17.53
N VAL A 252 -3.00 -14.49 -18.25
CA VAL A 252 -4.31 -13.88 -18.03
C VAL A 252 -5.21 -14.90 -17.36
N ARG A 253 -5.91 -14.50 -16.31
CA ARG A 253 -6.89 -15.32 -15.61
C ARG A 253 -8.26 -14.69 -15.69
N PHE A 254 -9.27 -15.55 -15.90
CA PHE A 254 -10.68 -15.22 -15.85
C PHE A 254 -11.36 -16.15 -14.85
N TRP A 255 -12.21 -15.62 -13.97
CA TRP A 255 -12.98 -16.44 -13.05
C TRP A 255 -14.32 -15.76 -12.71
N ARG A 256 -15.27 -16.57 -12.25
CA ARG A 256 -16.54 -16.09 -11.72
C ARG A 256 -16.39 -15.76 -10.24
N GLU A 257 -16.95 -14.65 -9.81
CA GLU A 257 -17.02 -14.23 -8.42
C GLU A 257 -18.30 -14.71 -7.74
N HIS A 258 -18.34 -14.67 -6.40
CA HIS A 258 -19.47 -15.17 -5.61
C HIS A 258 -20.79 -14.45 -5.93
N ALA A 259 -20.76 -13.17 -6.22
CA ALA A 259 -21.95 -12.39 -6.60
C ALA A 259 -22.47 -12.67 -8.01
N GLY A 260 -21.87 -13.61 -8.75
CA GLY A 260 -22.21 -13.91 -10.13
C GLY A 260 -21.56 -12.99 -11.17
N THR A 261 -20.78 -12.02 -10.75
CA THR A 261 -19.90 -11.20 -11.58
C THR A 261 -18.68 -11.99 -12.04
N ALA A 262 -17.85 -11.40 -12.89
CA ALA A 262 -16.60 -11.99 -13.36
C ALA A 262 -15.41 -11.08 -13.10
N ALA A 263 -14.24 -11.66 -12.91
CA ALA A 263 -12.97 -10.96 -12.83
C ALA A 263 -12.03 -11.40 -13.95
N LEU A 264 -11.28 -10.44 -14.49
CA LEU A 264 -10.22 -10.63 -15.47
C LEU A 264 -8.96 -9.94 -14.95
N ALA A 265 -7.85 -10.67 -14.84
CA ALA A 265 -6.60 -10.14 -14.36
C ALA A 265 -5.42 -10.68 -15.17
N ALA A 266 -4.44 -9.82 -15.42
CA ALA A 266 -3.16 -10.17 -16.02
C ALA A 266 -2.05 -10.11 -14.96
N PHE A 267 -1.13 -11.06 -15.00
CA PHE A 267 -0.02 -11.24 -14.07
C PHE A 267 1.30 -11.29 -14.82
N GLY A 268 2.43 -10.99 -14.16
CA GLY A 268 3.75 -11.02 -14.78
C GLY A 268 3.96 -9.91 -15.81
N LEU A 269 3.24 -8.79 -15.70
CA LEU A 269 3.34 -7.67 -16.65
C LEU A 269 4.65 -6.91 -16.47
N PRO A 270 5.26 -6.40 -17.57
CA PRO A 270 6.31 -5.40 -17.49
C PRO A 270 5.82 -4.17 -16.72
N PRO A 271 6.51 -3.71 -15.65
CA PRO A 271 6.01 -2.67 -14.78
C PRO A 271 5.77 -1.31 -15.45
N ASP A 272 6.59 -0.94 -16.43
CA ASP A 272 6.46 0.29 -17.22
C ASP A 272 5.23 0.26 -18.13
N GLU A 273 4.97 -0.87 -18.80
CA GLU A 273 3.78 -1.05 -19.62
C GLU A 273 2.51 -1.10 -18.76
N ALA A 274 2.56 -1.78 -17.62
CA ALA A 274 1.46 -1.83 -16.67
C ALA A 274 1.11 -0.44 -16.11
N LEU A 275 2.11 0.41 -15.83
CA LEU A 275 1.87 1.81 -15.43
C LEU A 275 1.19 2.61 -16.52
N VAL A 276 1.62 2.48 -17.78
CA VAL A 276 1.02 3.18 -18.93
C VAL A 276 -0.41 2.72 -19.13
N ALA A 277 -0.66 1.41 -19.10
CA ALA A 277 -2.02 0.84 -19.23
C ALA A 277 -2.96 1.34 -18.13
N ASN A 278 -2.49 1.31 -16.86
CA ASN A 278 -3.28 1.81 -15.74
C ASN A 278 -3.58 3.32 -15.84
N GLN A 279 -2.62 4.13 -16.33
CA GLN A 279 -2.84 5.56 -16.56
C GLN A 279 -3.86 5.78 -17.68
N HIS A 280 -3.77 5.01 -18.76
CA HIS A 280 -4.74 5.11 -19.87
C HIS A 280 -6.17 4.83 -19.39
N ILE A 281 -6.38 3.77 -18.60
CA ILE A 281 -7.67 3.47 -17.98
C ILE A 281 -8.15 4.63 -17.10
N GLN A 282 -7.27 5.23 -16.31
CA GLN A 282 -7.60 6.35 -15.44
C GLN A 282 -8.02 7.59 -16.22
N ASP A 283 -7.28 7.95 -17.28
CA ASP A 283 -7.54 9.13 -18.10
C ASP A 283 -8.83 8.96 -18.91
N THR A 284 -9.06 7.76 -19.45
CA THR A 284 -10.29 7.41 -20.15
C THR A 284 -11.51 7.48 -19.23
N ALA A 285 -11.41 6.96 -18.00
CA ALA A 285 -12.49 7.05 -17.02
C ALA A 285 -12.82 8.51 -16.63
N LEU A 286 -11.81 9.37 -16.53
CA LEU A 286 -12.01 10.80 -16.30
C LEU A 286 -12.66 11.49 -17.50
N ALA A 287 -12.27 11.13 -18.72
CA ALA A 287 -12.90 11.61 -19.95
C ALA A 287 -14.37 11.18 -20.04
N TYR A 288 -14.68 9.94 -19.67
CA TYR A 288 -16.08 9.45 -19.61
C TYR A 288 -16.92 10.25 -18.60
N LYS A 289 -16.35 10.51 -17.43
CA LYS A 289 -17.00 11.34 -16.41
C LYS A 289 -17.26 12.76 -16.92
N ALA A 290 -16.27 13.37 -17.59
CA ALA A 290 -16.41 14.71 -18.18
C ALA A 290 -17.45 14.76 -19.31
N ALA A 291 -17.62 13.66 -20.07
CA ALA A 291 -18.63 13.50 -21.10
C ALA A 291 -20.02 13.15 -20.56
N GLY A 292 -20.20 13.05 -19.22
CA GLY A 292 -21.51 12.78 -18.61
C GLY A 292 -21.91 11.30 -18.59
N VAL A 293 -20.99 10.36 -18.89
CA VAL A 293 -21.29 8.92 -18.79
C VAL A 293 -21.64 8.58 -17.34
N PRO A 294 -22.80 7.95 -17.08
CA PRO A 294 -23.26 7.68 -15.72
C PRO A 294 -22.40 6.63 -15.01
N GLY A 295 -22.20 6.81 -13.70
CA GLY A 295 -21.50 5.87 -12.82
C GLY A 295 -20.48 6.52 -11.90
N THR A 296 -20.04 5.75 -10.91
CA THR A 296 -18.92 6.13 -10.06
C THR A 296 -17.60 6.06 -10.84
N LEU A 297 -16.56 6.74 -10.36
CA LEU A 297 -15.26 6.69 -11.05
C LEU A 297 -14.70 5.26 -11.17
N ASP A 298 -14.98 4.38 -10.20
CA ASP A 298 -14.53 2.99 -10.25
C ASP A 298 -15.33 2.18 -11.31
N GLN A 299 -16.63 2.43 -11.44
CA GLN A 299 -17.44 1.86 -12.53
C GLN A 299 -16.94 2.33 -13.90
N LEU A 300 -16.59 3.62 -14.03
CA LEU A 300 -16.04 4.17 -15.26
C LEU A 300 -14.65 3.61 -15.59
N ARG A 301 -13.82 3.28 -14.58
CA ARG A 301 -12.54 2.56 -14.78
C ARG A 301 -12.74 1.15 -15.32
N VAL A 302 -13.72 0.41 -14.77
CA VAL A 302 -14.08 -0.92 -15.28
C VAL A 302 -14.53 -0.82 -16.74
N ARG A 303 -15.35 0.18 -17.07
CA ARG A 303 -15.81 0.43 -18.44
C ARG A 303 -14.64 0.78 -19.36
N ALA A 304 -13.78 1.71 -18.96
CA ALA A 304 -12.58 2.08 -19.72
C ALA A 304 -11.64 0.89 -19.97
N PHE A 305 -11.47 0.00 -18.98
CA PHE A 305 -10.71 -1.24 -19.12
C PHE A 305 -11.33 -2.18 -20.16
N LEU A 306 -12.63 -2.42 -20.07
CA LEU A 306 -13.34 -3.27 -21.03
C LEU A 306 -13.34 -2.67 -22.44
N ASP A 307 -13.54 -1.37 -22.56
CA ASP A 307 -13.52 -0.67 -23.85
C ASP A 307 -12.13 -0.75 -24.50
N ALA A 308 -11.06 -0.60 -23.72
CA ALA A 308 -9.70 -0.74 -24.23
C ALA A 308 -9.40 -2.17 -24.75
N ILE A 309 -9.92 -3.21 -24.09
CA ILE A 309 -9.74 -4.60 -24.52
C ILE A 309 -10.62 -4.92 -25.74
N ASN A 310 -11.88 -4.45 -25.75
CA ASN A 310 -12.85 -4.75 -26.78
C ASN A 310 -12.74 -3.83 -28.02
N GLY A 311 -11.92 -2.77 -27.95
CA GLY A 311 -11.81 -1.77 -29.03
C GLY A 311 -13.08 -0.91 -29.17
N THR A 312 -13.82 -0.69 -28.08
CA THR A 312 -15.05 0.09 -28.03
C THR A 312 -14.83 1.44 -27.34
N ASP A 313 -15.80 2.35 -27.50
CA ASP A 313 -15.81 3.65 -26.81
C ASP A 313 -17.21 3.94 -26.27
N SER A 314 -17.39 3.88 -24.99
CA SER A 314 -18.68 4.07 -24.32
C SER A 314 -19.23 5.48 -24.38
N ARG A 315 -18.46 6.48 -24.86
CA ARG A 315 -18.99 7.82 -25.19
C ARG A 315 -19.87 7.81 -26.45
N LEU A 316 -19.68 6.79 -27.31
CA LEU A 316 -20.39 6.63 -28.55
C LEU A 316 -21.66 5.75 -28.43
N ALA A 317 -21.88 5.15 -27.25
CA ALA A 317 -23.09 4.37 -27.01
C ALA A 317 -24.29 5.31 -26.82
N PRO A 318 -25.43 5.10 -27.56
CA PRO A 318 -26.64 5.88 -27.34
C PRO A 318 -27.09 5.75 -25.89
N SER A 319 -27.49 6.86 -25.26
CA SER A 319 -28.08 6.87 -23.93
C SER A 319 -29.32 5.95 -23.93
N GLN A 320 -29.44 5.08 -22.90
CA GLN A 320 -30.60 4.18 -22.78
C GLN A 320 -31.94 4.93 -22.68
N ASP A 321 -31.94 6.24 -22.45
CA ASP A 321 -33.12 7.10 -22.43
C ASP A 321 -33.65 7.44 -23.83
N ASP A 322 -32.84 7.31 -24.90
CA ASP A 322 -33.26 7.53 -26.27
C ASP A 322 -33.94 6.29 -26.90
N ALA A 323 -33.78 5.11 -26.29
CA ALA A 323 -34.41 3.87 -26.74
C ALA A 323 -35.86 3.70 -26.23
N ALA A 324 -36.28 4.49 -25.24
CA ALA A 324 -37.62 4.40 -24.66
C ALA A 324 -38.64 5.37 -25.29
N SER A 325 -38.19 6.31 -26.15
CA SER A 325 -39.09 7.31 -26.77
C SER A 325 -39.42 7.09 -28.26
N GLY A 326 -38.99 5.97 -28.85
CA GLY A 326 -39.23 5.66 -30.24
C GLY A 326 -40.09 4.40 -30.44
N GLY A 327 -41.38 4.42 -30.09
CA GLY A 327 -42.23 3.24 -30.30
C GLY A 327 -43.71 3.47 -30.07
N SER A 328 -44.34 4.38 -30.81
CA SER A 328 -45.79 4.30 -31.04
C SER A 328 -46.11 4.84 -32.44
N GLY A 329 -46.19 3.93 -33.36
CA GLY A 329 -46.67 4.13 -34.71
C GLY A 329 -47.40 2.87 -35.11
N THR A 330 -48.71 2.93 -34.95
CA THR A 330 -49.71 1.95 -35.43
C THR A 330 -49.64 1.79 -36.94
N GLY A 331 -49.62 0.55 -37.41
CA GLY A 331 -49.80 0.18 -38.81
C GLY A 331 -50.22 -1.30 -38.93
N GLU A 332 -51.55 -1.53 -38.96
CA GLU A 332 -52.15 -2.79 -39.35
C GLU A 332 -51.86 -3.08 -40.82
N ALA A 333 -51.58 -4.34 -41.17
CA ALA A 333 -52.04 -5.09 -42.33
C ALA A 333 -51.44 -6.50 -42.32
N ASP A 334 -52.25 -7.44 -42.00
CA ASP A 334 -52.82 -8.57 -42.70
C ASP A 334 -51.93 -9.39 -43.67
N GLY A 335 -51.96 -10.73 -43.47
CA GLY A 335 -51.74 -11.65 -44.58
C GLY A 335 -50.86 -12.86 -44.39
N THR A 336 -51.45 -13.94 -43.87
CA THR A 336 -51.32 -15.36 -44.34
C THR A 336 -49.93 -15.99 -44.51
N GLY A 337 -49.56 -16.95 -43.67
CA GLY A 337 -49.64 -18.39 -43.96
C GLY A 337 -48.37 -19.04 -44.51
N GLN A 338 -47.77 -19.90 -43.82
CA GLN A 338 -47.64 -21.33 -44.13
C GLN A 338 -46.44 -21.97 -43.43
N GLU A 339 -46.75 -23.04 -42.73
CA GLU A 339 -45.86 -24.03 -42.14
C GLU A 339 -44.97 -24.71 -43.20
N SER A 340 -43.76 -25.10 -42.84
CA SER A 340 -43.34 -26.48 -43.13
C SER A 340 -42.08 -26.89 -42.32
N THR A 341 -42.26 -28.02 -41.78
CA THR A 341 -41.48 -28.98 -41.01
C THR A 341 -40.25 -29.55 -41.71
N GLY A 342 -39.31 -30.00 -40.89
CA GLY A 342 -38.43 -31.16 -41.14
C GLY A 342 -37.01 -30.79 -41.56
N GLY A 343 -35.96 -31.29 -40.96
CA GLY A 343 -35.62 -32.58 -40.48
C GLY A 343 -34.14 -32.85 -40.75
N THR A 344 -33.44 -33.24 -39.71
CA THR A 344 -32.35 -34.25 -39.61
C THR A 344 -31.14 -34.25 -40.54
N SER A 345 -29.97 -34.24 -39.87
CA SER A 345 -28.81 -35.20 -39.98
C SER A 345 -27.84 -35.12 -41.15
N GLY A 346 -26.55 -35.11 -40.78
CA GLY A 346 -25.58 -36.08 -41.30
C GLY A 346 -24.34 -35.57 -42.02
N THR A 347 -23.22 -35.71 -41.35
CA THR A 347 -21.96 -36.33 -41.78
C THR A 347 -21.14 -35.82 -43.00
N ASP A 348 -19.87 -35.59 -42.68
CA ASP A 348 -18.62 -35.94 -43.36
C ASP A 348 -18.28 -35.43 -44.78
N GLY A 349 -16.99 -34.95 -44.86
CA GLY A 349 -16.22 -35.25 -46.05
C GLY A 349 -15.37 -34.15 -46.66
N THR A 350 -14.09 -34.10 -46.27
CA THR A 350 -12.84 -33.97 -47.03
C THR A 350 -12.76 -33.10 -48.31
N SER A 351 -11.59 -32.40 -48.38
CA SER A 351 -10.74 -32.10 -49.54
C SER A 351 -10.91 -30.76 -50.28
N GLY A 352 -9.79 -29.96 -50.25
CA GLY A 352 -9.53 -28.79 -51.08
C GLY A 352 -9.21 -29.15 -52.57
N PRO A 353 -8.53 -28.32 -53.35
CA PRO A 353 -8.04 -26.95 -53.20
C PRO A 353 -8.39 -26.03 -54.38
N GLY A 354 -8.08 -24.73 -54.31
CA GLY A 354 -7.97 -23.92 -55.54
C GLY A 354 -8.33 -22.44 -55.44
N GLY A 355 -7.33 -21.61 -55.44
CA GLY A 355 -7.05 -20.42 -56.22
C GLY A 355 -8.07 -19.28 -56.34
N GLY A 356 -7.63 -18.05 -56.00
CA GLY A 356 -8.27 -16.85 -56.54
C GLY A 356 -8.14 -15.58 -55.70
N ASN A 357 -7.12 -14.88 -55.93
CA ASN A 357 -6.87 -13.43 -55.95
C ASN A 357 -8.05 -12.49 -55.53
N GLY A 358 -7.80 -11.62 -54.56
CA GLY A 358 -8.74 -10.55 -54.21
C GLY A 358 -8.24 -9.67 -53.06
N ASN A 359 -7.50 -8.68 -53.39
CA ASN A 359 -7.27 -7.36 -52.76
C ASN A 359 -7.69 -7.19 -51.30
N ARG A 360 -6.76 -7.28 -50.38
CA ARG A 360 -6.89 -6.88 -48.98
C ARG A 360 -6.12 -5.57 -48.75
N THR A 361 -6.86 -4.51 -48.58
CA THR A 361 -6.37 -3.35 -47.86
C THR A 361 -6.28 -3.73 -46.37
N GLY A 362 -5.08 -4.17 -45.94
CA GLY A 362 -4.77 -4.37 -44.54
C GLY A 362 -4.54 -3.01 -43.85
N PRO A 363 -4.76 -2.92 -42.53
CA PRO A 363 -4.36 -1.73 -41.80
C PRO A 363 -2.83 -1.59 -41.84
N PRO A 364 -2.27 -0.36 -41.78
CA PRO A 364 -0.85 -0.14 -41.91
C PRO A 364 -0.10 -0.84 -40.78
N GLY A 365 0.79 -1.74 -41.20
CA GLY A 365 1.71 -2.41 -40.29
C GLY A 365 2.57 -1.38 -39.56
N ASN A 366 2.55 -1.44 -38.26
CA ASN A 366 3.46 -0.73 -37.39
C ASN A 366 4.84 -1.35 -37.57
N SER A 367 5.62 -0.80 -38.49
CA SER A 367 7.04 -1.11 -38.60
C SER A 367 7.76 -0.57 -37.35
N GLY A 368 8.27 -1.50 -36.56
CA GLY A 368 9.06 -1.23 -35.38
C GLY A 368 10.20 -0.26 -35.66
N ASN A 369 10.09 0.92 -35.12
CA ASN A 369 11.21 1.80 -34.89
C ASN A 369 11.35 1.94 -33.38
N GLY A 370 12.38 1.28 -32.80
CA GLY A 370 12.71 1.26 -31.39
C GLY A 370 13.18 2.62 -30.84
N GLY A 371 12.42 3.66 -31.10
CA GLY A 371 12.51 4.94 -30.41
C GLY A 371 11.62 4.88 -29.19
N GLY A 372 12.18 4.50 -28.02
CA GLY A 372 11.48 4.39 -26.75
C GLY A 372 10.59 5.60 -26.49
N ALA A 373 9.28 5.39 -26.51
CA ALA A 373 8.30 6.38 -26.10
C ALA A 373 8.58 6.79 -24.65
N GLY A 374 8.52 8.09 -24.33
CA GLY A 374 8.66 8.58 -22.96
C GLY A 374 7.52 8.02 -22.10
N LEU A 375 7.78 7.80 -20.82
CA LEU A 375 6.76 7.36 -19.85
C LEU A 375 5.61 8.35 -19.83
N THR A 376 4.42 7.93 -20.20
CA THR A 376 3.22 8.78 -20.23
C THR A 376 2.38 8.68 -18.96
N ALA A 377 2.71 7.70 -18.08
CA ALA A 377 2.04 7.51 -16.81
C ALA A 377 2.33 8.65 -15.81
N SER A 378 1.29 9.12 -15.12
CA SER A 378 1.43 10.06 -14.01
C SER A 378 1.80 9.30 -12.73
N THR A 379 3.07 9.04 -12.53
CA THR A 379 3.58 8.40 -11.33
C THR A 379 4.68 9.23 -10.67
N MET A 380 4.85 9.04 -9.37
CA MET A 380 5.98 9.59 -8.63
C MET A 380 7.02 8.50 -8.46
N LEU A 381 8.27 8.82 -8.77
CA LEU A 381 9.42 7.95 -8.54
C LEU A 381 10.32 8.64 -7.52
N THR A 382 10.79 7.89 -6.54
CA THR A 382 11.83 8.32 -5.60
C THR A 382 13.02 7.40 -5.78
N ILE A 383 14.16 7.96 -6.15
CA ILE A 383 15.35 7.17 -6.51
C ILE A 383 16.57 7.85 -5.88
N PRO A 384 17.44 7.12 -5.17
CA PRO A 384 18.72 7.68 -4.70
C PRO A 384 19.56 8.20 -5.87
N LEU A 385 20.15 9.38 -5.71
CA LEU A 385 20.95 9.99 -6.77
C LEU A 385 22.16 9.11 -7.14
N THR A 386 22.79 8.49 -6.16
CA THR A 386 23.88 7.53 -6.35
C THR A 386 23.49 6.34 -7.24
N THR A 387 22.26 5.86 -7.08
CA THR A 387 21.68 4.81 -7.95
C THR A 387 21.47 5.32 -9.38
N LEU A 388 20.96 6.54 -9.55
CA LEU A 388 20.79 7.14 -10.88
C LEU A 388 22.11 7.37 -11.58
N LEU A 389 23.17 7.72 -10.84
CA LEU A 389 24.53 7.93 -11.35
C LEU A 389 25.29 6.62 -11.58
N GLY A 390 24.72 5.47 -11.20
CA GLY A 390 25.40 4.17 -11.32
C GLY A 390 26.54 3.97 -10.31
N GLN A 391 26.56 4.76 -9.22
CA GLN A 391 27.59 4.72 -8.17
C GLN A 391 27.20 3.77 -7.02
N ALA A 392 25.92 3.41 -6.91
CA ALA A 392 25.38 2.50 -5.92
C ALA A 392 24.17 1.73 -6.49
N GLU A 393 23.80 0.64 -5.84
CA GLU A 393 22.68 -0.22 -6.20
C GLU A 393 21.57 -0.20 -5.14
N HIS A 394 21.23 1.01 -4.65
CA HIS A 394 20.13 1.19 -3.69
C HIS A 394 18.77 1.14 -4.39
N PRO A 395 17.73 0.57 -3.75
CA PRO A 395 16.40 0.47 -4.32
C PRO A 395 15.75 1.85 -4.51
N GLY A 396 14.93 1.97 -5.57
CA GLY A 396 13.98 3.06 -5.73
C GLY A 396 12.63 2.73 -5.10
N ASP A 397 11.69 3.70 -5.20
CA ASP A 397 10.31 3.54 -4.72
C ASP A 397 9.32 4.22 -5.67
N ALA A 398 8.18 3.56 -5.90
CA ALA A 398 7.05 4.13 -6.63
C ALA A 398 5.75 3.73 -5.93
N PRO A 399 4.85 4.67 -5.54
CA PRO A 399 3.62 4.36 -4.81
C PRO A 399 2.70 3.32 -5.45
N ALA A 400 2.77 3.19 -6.79
CA ALA A 400 1.96 2.22 -7.54
C ALA A 400 2.61 0.84 -7.67
N LEU A 401 3.95 0.75 -7.57
CA LEU A 401 4.72 -0.48 -7.77
C LEU A 401 5.41 -0.97 -6.49
N GLY A 402 5.49 -0.11 -5.46
CA GLY A 402 6.28 -0.36 -4.25
C GLY A 402 7.78 -0.17 -4.51
N VAL A 403 8.59 -1.01 -3.88
CA VAL A 403 10.05 -0.98 -3.98
C VAL A 403 10.50 -1.46 -5.35
N LEU A 404 11.40 -0.70 -5.97
CA LEU A 404 11.95 -0.96 -7.30
C LEU A 404 13.39 -1.43 -7.18
N ASP A 405 13.74 -2.47 -7.91
CA ASP A 405 15.15 -2.80 -8.09
C ASP A 405 15.89 -1.66 -8.83
N PRO A 406 17.22 -1.54 -8.66
CA PRO A 406 17.98 -0.41 -9.20
C PRO A 406 17.91 -0.30 -10.73
N ALA A 407 17.86 -1.43 -11.45
CA ALA A 407 17.81 -1.43 -12.91
C ALA A 407 16.45 -0.89 -13.40
N LEU A 408 15.34 -1.34 -12.80
CA LEU A 408 14.01 -0.84 -13.11
C LEU A 408 13.88 0.65 -12.73
N ALA A 409 14.44 1.07 -11.59
CA ALA A 409 14.44 2.46 -11.15
C ALA A 409 15.13 3.36 -12.19
N ARG A 410 16.32 2.97 -12.67
CA ARG A 410 17.04 3.67 -13.75
C ARG A 410 16.27 3.65 -15.07
N HIS A 411 15.67 2.53 -15.43
CA HIS A 411 14.87 2.40 -16.65
C HIS A 411 13.68 3.37 -16.64
N LEU A 412 12.90 3.40 -15.55
CA LEU A 412 11.76 4.30 -15.39
C LEU A 412 12.18 5.77 -15.36
N ALA A 413 13.32 6.10 -14.72
CA ALA A 413 13.87 7.45 -14.74
C ALA A 413 14.27 7.90 -16.15
N ALA A 414 14.92 7.02 -16.92
CA ALA A 414 15.26 7.29 -18.31
C ALA A 414 14.02 7.46 -19.20
N ALA A 415 12.98 6.66 -18.98
CA ALA A 415 11.70 6.83 -19.66
C ALA A 415 11.01 8.15 -19.27
N ALA A 416 11.04 8.53 -18.00
CA ALA A 416 10.54 9.82 -17.53
C ALA A 416 11.32 11.00 -18.12
N ALA A 417 12.63 10.87 -18.28
CA ALA A 417 13.46 11.92 -18.88
C ALA A 417 13.14 12.21 -20.36
N ARG A 418 12.59 11.22 -21.07
CA ARG A 418 12.12 11.42 -22.46
C ARG A 418 10.79 12.18 -22.52
N ASN A 419 10.00 12.18 -21.45
CA ASN A 419 8.72 12.91 -21.41
C ASN A 419 8.94 14.39 -21.04
N PRO A 420 8.59 15.36 -21.90
CA PRO A 420 8.76 16.79 -21.62
C PRO A 420 7.90 17.31 -20.46
N ARG A 421 6.87 16.58 -20.04
CA ARG A 421 5.99 16.93 -18.92
C ARG A 421 6.51 16.44 -17.57
N SER A 422 7.56 15.63 -17.55
CA SER A 422 8.17 15.18 -16.31
C SER A 422 8.73 16.35 -15.51
N THR A 423 8.46 16.33 -14.21
CA THR A 423 9.01 17.29 -13.25
C THR A 423 10.03 16.57 -12.37
N TRP A 424 11.12 17.25 -12.08
CA TRP A 424 12.22 16.73 -11.30
C TRP A 424 12.36 17.51 -10.01
N CYS A 425 12.61 16.83 -8.92
CA CYS A 425 12.91 17.45 -7.64
C CYS A 425 14.10 16.74 -7.00
N VAL A 426 14.90 17.46 -6.27
CA VAL A 426 16.02 16.93 -5.49
C VAL A 426 15.70 17.10 -4.01
N THR A 427 15.81 16.03 -3.24
CA THR A 427 15.64 16.03 -1.79
C THR A 427 16.98 15.66 -1.16
N VAL A 428 17.44 16.49 -0.23
CA VAL A 428 18.61 16.20 0.60
C VAL A 428 18.14 15.59 1.91
N THR A 429 18.75 14.49 2.30
CA THR A 429 18.45 13.78 3.54
C THR A 429 19.59 13.87 4.54
N ASP A 430 19.28 13.70 5.81
CA ASP A 430 20.29 13.42 6.84
C ASP A 430 20.72 11.93 6.79
N ASP A 431 21.61 11.54 7.70
CA ASP A 431 22.12 10.17 7.89
C ASP A 431 21.03 9.16 8.29
N GLN A 432 19.85 9.63 8.69
CA GLN A 432 18.69 8.78 9.01
C GLN A 432 17.66 8.75 7.88
N GLY A 433 17.96 9.33 6.72
CA GLY A 433 17.06 9.40 5.58
C GLY A 433 15.95 10.44 5.70
N ARG A 434 15.95 11.32 6.71
CA ARG A 434 14.93 12.37 6.84
C ARG A 434 15.22 13.53 5.90
N ALA A 435 14.21 14.03 5.21
CA ALA A 435 14.36 15.16 4.30
C ALA A 435 14.69 16.45 5.08
N ILE A 436 15.88 17.01 4.86
CA ILE A 436 16.37 18.25 5.46
C ILE A 436 16.46 19.40 4.47
N GLY A 437 16.45 19.12 3.17
CA GLY A 437 16.46 20.11 2.10
C GLY A 437 15.71 19.63 0.87
N HIS A 438 15.18 20.58 0.08
CA HIS A 438 14.42 20.23 -1.13
C HIS A 438 14.48 21.34 -2.17
N GLY A 439 14.45 20.94 -3.45
CA GLY A 439 14.33 21.86 -4.56
C GLY A 439 13.70 21.22 -5.79
N CYS A 440 12.78 21.95 -6.43
CA CYS A 440 12.21 21.54 -7.71
C CYS A 440 13.02 22.13 -8.86
N ALA A 441 13.33 21.30 -9.84
CA ALA A 441 14.03 21.66 -11.05
C ALA A 441 13.18 22.59 -11.93
N ARG A 442 13.75 23.70 -12.35
CA ARG A 442 13.15 24.64 -13.30
C ARG A 442 13.99 24.66 -14.58
N PRO A 443 13.39 24.64 -15.78
CA PRO A 443 14.15 24.71 -17.01
C PRO A 443 15.13 25.92 -16.99
N ALA A 444 16.39 25.68 -17.31
CA ALA A 444 17.37 26.75 -17.45
C ALA A 444 16.94 27.60 -18.65
N ARG A 445 16.72 28.92 -18.41
CA ARG A 445 16.45 29.84 -19.52
C ARG A 445 17.69 29.89 -20.38
N GLY A 446 17.59 29.52 -21.66
CA GLY A 446 18.70 29.58 -22.60
C GLY A 446 19.43 30.93 -22.50
N ARG A 447 20.74 30.90 -22.27
CA ARG A 447 21.60 32.06 -22.31
C ARG A 447 21.39 32.71 -23.69
N ARG A 448 20.77 33.88 -23.75
CA ARG A 448 20.78 34.73 -24.94
C ARG A 448 22.27 34.95 -25.27
N LYS A 449 22.76 34.41 -26.39
CA LYS A 449 24.11 34.75 -26.88
C LYS A 449 24.21 36.28 -26.93
N PRO A 450 25.27 36.87 -26.36
CA PRO A 450 25.50 38.30 -26.52
C PRO A 450 25.59 38.60 -28.02
N GLY A 451 24.78 39.57 -28.46
CA GLY A 451 24.70 39.97 -29.85
C GLY A 451 26.07 40.37 -30.35
N ARG A 452 26.50 39.77 -31.44
CA ARG A 452 27.59 40.25 -32.27
C ARG A 452 27.01 41.40 -33.08
N ASP A 453 27.33 42.60 -32.68
CA ASP A 453 27.04 43.79 -33.48
C ASP A 453 27.75 43.72 -34.83
N GLY A 454 27.01 43.96 -35.89
CA GLY A 454 27.46 44.53 -37.15
C GLY A 454 27.92 43.56 -38.23
N ALA A 455 27.04 43.22 -39.17
CA ALA A 455 27.25 43.43 -40.61
C ALA A 455 26.00 43.01 -41.39
N ALA A 456 25.55 43.91 -42.22
CA ALA A 456 24.44 43.77 -43.16
C ALA A 456 24.76 42.73 -44.26
N GLY A 457 23.76 42.00 -44.71
CA GLY A 457 23.80 41.38 -46.01
C GLY A 457 23.23 39.96 -46.12
N ASN A 458 22.09 39.97 -46.76
CA ASN A 458 21.54 38.96 -47.66
C ASN A 458 20.45 38.01 -47.17
N ARG A 459 19.35 38.12 -47.85
CA ARG A 459 18.14 37.28 -47.80
C ARG A 459 18.45 35.88 -48.34
N GLY A 460 17.93 34.90 -47.66
CA GLY A 460 17.87 33.54 -48.25
C GLY A 460 17.49 32.46 -47.24
N SER A 461 16.29 31.96 -47.42
CA SER A 461 15.83 30.57 -47.10
C SER A 461 15.66 30.13 -45.67
N THR A 462 14.42 29.92 -45.36
CA THR A 462 13.85 29.10 -44.27
C THR A 462 14.45 27.70 -44.20
N THR A 463 15.17 27.39 -43.14
CA THR A 463 15.34 26.01 -42.66
C THR A 463 15.43 26.01 -41.14
N GLY A 464 14.68 25.11 -40.56
CA GLY A 464 14.42 24.96 -39.13
C GLY A 464 15.65 25.00 -38.23
N ALA A 465 15.53 25.71 -37.12
CA ALA A 465 16.48 25.69 -36.04
C ALA A 465 16.59 24.26 -35.48
N SER A 466 17.58 23.51 -35.98
CA SER A 466 18.07 22.27 -35.38
C SER A 466 18.76 22.65 -34.08
N THR A 467 18.09 22.43 -32.96
CA THR A 467 18.75 22.33 -31.67
C THR A 467 19.64 21.07 -31.75
N THR A 468 20.93 21.26 -31.97
CA THR A 468 21.95 20.21 -31.85
C THR A 468 21.90 19.65 -30.44
N ARG A 469 21.20 18.50 -30.29
CA ARG A 469 21.30 17.66 -29.11
C ARG A 469 22.74 17.14 -29.10
N ASN A 470 23.49 17.50 -28.06
CA ASN A 470 24.77 16.86 -27.78
C ASN A 470 24.46 15.40 -27.42
N ARG A 471 24.69 14.49 -28.39
CA ARG A 471 24.37 13.05 -28.21
C ARG A 471 25.38 12.32 -27.34
N ASP A 472 26.51 12.94 -27.00
CA ASP A 472 27.66 12.28 -26.37
C ASP A 472 27.95 12.76 -24.93
N GLY A 473 27.09 13.58 -24.34
CA GLY A 473 27.21 14.00 -22.95
C GLY A 473 26.54 13.02 -21.98
N PRO A 474 26.97 12.98 -20.69
CA PRO A 474 26.34 12.15 -19.69
C PRO A 474 24.86 12.48 -19.60
N TRP A 475 23.99 11.45 -19.58
CA TRP A 475 22.54 11.63 -19.57
C TRP A 475 22.03 12.28 -18.26
N LEU A 476 22.83 12.26 -17.21
CA LEU A 476 22.58 12.86 -15.91
C LEU A 476 23.86 13.51 -15.37
N THR A 477 23.76 14.80 -14.99
CA THR A 477 24.77 15.50 -14.18
C THR A 477 24.08 16.35 -13.13
N PHE A 478 24.71 16.46 -11.94
CA PHE A 478 24.25 17.32 -10.87
C PHE A 478 25.48 18.03 -10.27
N THR A 479 25.61 19.33 -10.55
CA THR A 479 26.81 20.11 -10.19
C THR A 479 26.43 21.44 -9.55
N PRO A 480 27.24 21.99 -8.63
CA PRO A 480 27.02 23.36 -8.11
C PRO A 480 26.98 24.37 -9.23
N ALA A 481 26.19 25.43 -9.08
CA ALA A 481 26.18 26.57 -9.99
C ALA A 481 27.30 27.53 -9.60
N ASP A 482 28.30 27.67 -10.45
CA ASP A 482 29.54 28.44 -10.21
C ASP A 482 29.33 29.96 -10.05
N ASP A 483 28.16 30.48 -10.43
CA ASP A 483 27.90 31.93 -10.51
C ASP A 483 27.39 32.61 -9.23
N HIS A 484 27.25 31.88 -8.10
CA HIS A 484 26.47 32.39 -6.96
C HIS A 484 27.18 32.26 -5.61
N GLY A 485 28.46 32.41 -5.50
CA GLY A 485 29.15 32.45 -4.19
C GLY A 485 28.81 31.25 -3.24
N PRO A 486 29.30 31.25 -2.03
CA PRO A 486 28.93 30.23 -1.07
C PRO A 486 27.42 30.24 -0.82
N PRO A 487 26.77 29.04 -0.59
CA PRO A 487 25.34 28.97 -0.30
C PRO A 487 24.98 29.92 0.83
N PRO A 488 23.88 30.69 0.73
CA PRO A 488 23.45 31.55 1.83
C PRO A 488 23.28 30.75 3.11
N GLU A 489 23.61 31.40 4.25
CA GLU A 489 23.42 30.78 5.57
C GLU A 489 22.01 30.15 5.67
N GLY A 490 21.94 28.86 6.01
CA GLY A 490 20.70 28.07 6.11
C GLY A 490 20.09 27.61 4.78
N GLY A 491 20.82 27.73 3.65
CA GLY A 491 20.40 27.19 2.35
C GLY A 491 21.45 26.25 1.76
N TYR A 492 21.00 25.34 0.89
CA TYR A 492 21.87 24.36 0.22
C TYR A 492 22.36 24.83 -1.15
N GLY A 493 22.10 26.10 -1.51
CA GLY A 493 22.58 26.73 -2.74
C GLY A 493 21.79 26.36 -4.01
N THR A 494 22.35 26.82 -5.13
CA THR A 494 21.80 26.59 -6.48
C THR A 494 22.66 25.58 -7.22
N TRP A 495 21.99 24.64 -7.91
CA TRP A 495 22.63 23.54 -8.61
C TRP A 495 22.16 23.47 -10.05
N HIS A 496 23.01 23.00 -10.93
CA HIS A 496 22.69 22.61 -12.30
C HIS A 496 22.38 21.11 -12.34
N LEU A 497 21.21 20.76 -12.87
CA LEU A 497 20.80 19.39 -13.14
C LEU A 497 20.61 19.24 -14.65
N THR A 498 21.43 18.40 -15.28
CA THR A 498 21.18 17.94 -16.65
C THR A 498 20.60 16.54 -16.59
N ILE A 499 19.46 16.30 -17.22
CA ILE A 499 18.84 14.99 -17.30
C ILE A 499 18.13 14.80 -18.64
N GLY A 500 18.43 13.70 -19.33
CA GLY A 500 17.88 13.38 -20.65
C GLY A 500 18.19 14.46 -21.70
N GLY A 501 19.36 15.09 -21.60
CA GLY A 501 19.79 16.17 -22.51
C GLY A 501 19.06 17.51 -22.32
N ARG A 502 18.46 17.72 -21.14
CA ARG A 502 17.80 18.98 -20.76
C ARG A 502 18.44 19.54 -19.51
N ASP A 503 18.64 20.87 -19.50
CA ASP A 503 19.27 21.56 -18.40
C ASP A 503 18.23 22.26 -17.51
N TYR A 504 18.42 22.09 -16.22
CA TYR A 504 17.58 22.65 -15.18
C TYR A 504 18.42 23.36 -14.11
N ILE A 505 17.79 24.29 -13.43
CA ILE A 505 18.31 24.93 -12.23
C ILE A 505 17.50 24.43 -11.05
N VAL A 506 18.16 23.94 -10.01
CA VAL A 506 17.58 23.48 -8.75
C VAL A 506 18.06 24.40 -7.64
N LYS A 507 17.14 25.14 -7.02
CA LYS A 507 17.43 25.91 -5.81
C LYS A 507 17.00 25.08 -4.61
N LEU A 508 17.97 24.56 -3.87
CA LEU A 508 17.72 23.81 -2.63
C LEU A 508 17.41 24.79 -1.50
N VAL A 509 16.34 24.51 -0.78
CA VAL A 509 15.88 25.25 0.41
C VAL A 509 15.74 24.30 1.59
N PRO A 510 16.01 24.76 2.83
CA PRO A 510 15.91 23.89 4.01
C PRO A 510 14.48 23.50 4.31
N ILE A 511 14.30 22.29 4.80
CA ILE A 511 13.06 21.79 5.41
C ILE A 511 13.24 21.83 6.93
N PRO A 512 12.39 22.53 7.69
CA PRO A 512 12.47 22.54 9.15
C PRO A 512 12.16 21.14 9.71
N VAL A 513 13.09 20.55 10.46
CA VAL A 513 12.92 19.24 11.12
C VAL A 513 13.17 19.26 12.64
N THR A 514 14.00 20.20 13.13
CA THR A 514 14.26 20.39 14.57
C THR A 514 13.64 21.69 15.07
N GLU A 515 13.93 22.78 14.40
CA GLU A 515 13.44 24.13 14.72
C GLU A 515 12.81 24.75 13.48
N CYS A 516 11.94 25.74 13.70
CA CYS A 516 11.26 26.46 12.62
C CYS A 516 11.49 27.96 12.76
N ASP A 517 12.16 28.54 11.81
CA ASP A 517 12.39 29.99 11.72
C ASP A 517 11.23 30.77 11.05
N HIS A 518 10.13 30.09 10.78
CA HIS A 518 8.90 30.63 10.19
C HIS A 518 9.04 31.26 8.80
N ARG A 519 10.20 31.12 8.11
CA ARG A 519 10.47 31.76 6.81
C ARG A 519 9.47 31.42 5.69
N TYR A 520 8.72 30.31 5.83
CA TYR A 520 7.69 29.88 4.87
C TYR A 520 6.28 30.03 5.41
N GLU A 521 6.11 30.76 6.52
CA GLU A 521 4.79 30.99 7.11
C GLU A 521 3.88 31.73 6.12
N SER A 522 2.63 31.30 6.04
CA SER A 522 1.58 31.96 5.26
C SER A 522 0.69 32.78 6.21
N ALA A 523 0.43 34.02 5.86
CA ALA A 523 -0.39 34.91 6.69
C ALA A 523 -1.86 34.47 6.81
N GLY A 524 -2.37 33.66 5.88
CA GLY A 524 -3.75 33.16 5.86
C GLY A 524 -3.87 31.70 6.20
N TYR A 525 -5.11 31.20 6.28
CA TYR A 525 -5.45 29.81 6.55
C TYR A 525 -4.83 28.81 5.56
N ARG A 526 -4.75 29.18 4.27
CA ARG A 526 -4.21 28.30 3.24
C ARG A 526 -2.70 28.43 3.15
N PRO A 527 -1.95 27.31 3.15
CA PRO A 527 -0.52 27.35 2.96
C PRO A 527 -0.14 27.83 1.56
N GLY A 528 0.95 28.58 1.47
CA GLY A 528 1.58 28.89 0.17
C GLY A 528 2.05 27.59 -0.51
N VAL A 529 2.18 27.63 -1.84
CA VAL A 529 2.54 26.45 -2.66
C VAL A 529 3.85 25.82 -2.18
N LEU A 530 4.86 26.64 -1.87
CA LEU A 530 6.16 26.15 -1.39
C LEU A 530 6.02 25.48 -0.01
N LEU A 531 5.37 26.12 0.96
CA LEU A 531 5.16 25.56 2.28
C LEU A 531 4.45 24.20 2.21
N ARG A 532 3.36 24.14 1.45
CA ARG A 532 2.61 22.89 1.25
C ARG A 532 3.50 21.79 0.71
N HIS A 533 4.28 22.08 -0.33
CA HIS A 533 5.16 21.13 -0.97
C HIS A 533 6.29 20.63 -0.03
N LEU A 534 6.91 21.54 0.73
CA LEU A 534 7.93 21.15 1.72
C LEU A 534 7.37 20.24 2.82
N VAL A 535 6.13 20.50 3.27
CA VAL A 535 5.44 19.63 4.25
C VAL A 535 5.09 18.28 3.63
N GLU A 536 4.64 18.23 2.37
CA GLU A 536 4.39 16.99 1.64
C GLU A 536 5.66 16.13 1.50
N VAL A 537 6.81 16.75 1.22
CA VAL A 537 8.11 16.08 1.12
C VAL A 537 8.58 15.59 2.50
N ARG A 538 8.47 16.42 3.55
CA ARG A 538 8.86 16.06 4.90
C ARG A 538 8.07 14.86 5.43
N ASP A 539 6.75 14.91 5.29
CA ASP A 539 5.86 13.90 5.87
C ASP A 539 5.75 12.63 5.00
N GLY A 540 5.88 12.77 3.66
CA GLY A 540 5.80 11.68 2.68
C GLY A 540 4.45 10.96 2.61
N GLN A 541 3.75 10.86 3.74
CA GLN A 541 2.45 10.20 3.90
C GLN A 541 1.58 10.92 4.94
N CYS A 542 0.35 10.44 5.12
CA CYS A 542 -0.52 10.91 6.20
C CYS A 542 0.15 10.74 7.56
N THR A 543 0.06 11.78 8.41
CA THR A 543 0.72 11.81 9.74
C THR A 543 -0.05 11.06 10.83
N GLN A 544 -1.10 10.32 10.49
CA GLN A 544 -1.72 9.38 11.43
C GLN A 544 -0.88 8.08 11.48
N PRO A 545 -0.53 7.54 12.66
CA PRO A 545 0.47 6.48 12.84
C PRO A 545 0.30 5.23 11.96
N THR A 546 -0.93 4.81 11.68
CA THR A 546 -1.23 3.60 10.91
C THR A 546 -1.64 3.87 9.46
N CYS A 547 -1.67 5.14 9.01
CA CYS A 547 -2.10 5.51 7.68
C CYS A 547 -0.92 5.65 6.72
N VAL A 548 -0.98 4.93 5.60
CA VAL A 548 0.05 4.95 4.54
C VAL A 548 -0.36 5.75 3.30
N ARG A 549 -1.39 6.60 3.40
CA ARG A 549 -1.83 7.42 2.27
C ARG A 549 -0.77 8.47 1.93
N ALA A 550 -0.33 8.49 0.68
CA ALA A 550 0.68 9.43 0.20
C ALA A 550 0.32 10.90 0.52
N ALA A 551 1.28 11.69 0.96
CA ALA A 551 1.12 13.08 1.41
C ALA A 551 0.42 13.97 0.37
N ARG A 552 0.73 13.83 -0.92
CA ARG A 552 0.08 14.55 -2.04
C ARG A 552 -1.44 14.32 -2.17
N ARG A 553 -1.97 13.24 -1.56
CA ARG A 553 -3.41 12.91 -1.50
C ARG A 553 -4.03 13.31 -0.17
N CYS A 554 -3.29 14.07 0.63
CA CYS A 554 -3.69 14.57 1.93
C CYS A 554 -3.96 16.08 1.86
N ASP A 555 -4.70 16.58 2.84
CA ASP A 555 -4.84 18.00 3.09
C ASP A 555 -3.64 18.47 3.93
N PHE A 556 -3.26 19.74 3.78
CA PHE A 556 -2.45 20.43 4.78
C PHE A 556 -3.36 20.75 5.97
N GLU A 557 -3.03 20.23 7.12
CA GLU A 557 -3.85 20.36 8.32
C GLU A 557 -3.04 20.91 9.49
N HIS A 558 -3.61 21.89 10.20
CA HIS A 558 -2.99 22.53 11.35
C HIS A 558 -3.05 21.63 12.59
N ALA A 559 -1.98 21.47 13.35
CA ALA A 559 -2.01 20.78 14.65
C ALA A 559 -2.85 21.59 15.63
N VAL A 560 -2.49 22.85 15.89
CA VAL A 560 -3.34 23.83 16.56
C VAL A 560 -4.23 24.49 15.51
N PRO A 561 -5.57 24.43 15.62
CA PRO A 561 -6.48 25.00 14.65
C PRO A 561 -6.22 26.49 14.37
N TYR A 562 -6.36 26.91 13.12
CA TYR A 562 -6.11 28.30 12.71
C TYR A 562 -7.01 29.31 13.42
N ASP A 563 -8.28 28.98 13.62
CA ASP A 563 -9.27 29.78 14.36
C ASP A 563 -8.97 29.90 15.86
N ARG A 564 -8.05 29.07 16.36
CA ARG A 564 -7.53 29.11 17.74
C ARG A 564 -6.12 29.69 17.81
N GLY A 565 -5.70 30.46 16.80
CA GLY A 565 -4.39 31.12 16.76
C GLY A 565 -3.25 30.24 16.24
N GLY A 566 -3.53 29.07 15.67
CA GLY A 566 -2.53 28.20 15.07
C GLY A 566 -1.96 28.82 13.78
N ARG A 567 -0.63 28.87 13.67
CA ARG A 567 0.07 29.41 12.50
C ARG A 567 -0.04 28.48 11.29
N THR A 568 -0.13 29.05 10.08
CA THR A 568 0.02 28.30 8.84
C THR A 568 1.51 28.20 8.48
N CYS A 569 2.20 27.30 9.17
CA CYS A 569 3.65 27.13 9.12
C CYS A 569 4.05 25.66 9.23
N GLY A 570 5.30 25.33 8.86
CA GLY A 570 5.84 23.97 8.94
C GLY A 570 5.85 23.38 10.35
N CYS A 571 5.94 24.21 11.39
CA CYS A 571 5.89 23.79 12.80
C CYS A 571 4.47 23.51 13.34
N ASN A 572 3.43 23.84 12.58
CA ASN A 572 2.04 23.60 12.97
C ASN A 572 1.23 22.89 11.89
N GLY A 573 1.84 22.58 10.76
CA GLY A 573 1.20 21.94 9.62
C GLY A 573 1.69 20.52 9.39
N GLY A 574 0.78 19.62 8.97
CA GLY A 574 1.10 18.25 8.59
C GLY A 574 0.10 17.70 7.56
N CYS A 575 0.48 16.63 6.88
CA CYS A 575 -0.35 15.95 5.90
C CYS A 575 -1.38 15.03 6.57
N ARG A 576 -2.68 15.26 6.37
CA ARG A 576 -3.74 14.38 6.88
C ARG A 576 -4.75 14.03 5.80
N CYS A 577 -5.04 12.75 5.62
CA CYS A 577 -6.07 12.33 4.70
C CYS A 577 -7.46 12.74 5.22
N ARG A 578 -8.48 12.82 4.34
CA ARG A 578 -9.83 13.26 4.70
C ARG A 578 -10.44 12.48 5.86
N ARG A 579 -10.17 11.18 5.97
CA ARG A 579 -10.63 10.37 7.09
C ARG A 579 -9.99 10.84 8.40
N ASP A 580 -8.67 10.93 8.42
CA ASP A 580 -7.91 11.24 9.64
C ASP A 580 -7.98 12.72 10.03
N HIS A 581 -8.26 13.60 9.05
CA HIS A 581 -8.67 14.98 9.31
C HIS A 581 -9.98 15.03 10.12
N LYS A 582 -10.99 14.22 9.75
CA LYS A 582 -12.25 14.12 10.51
C LYS A 582 -12.05 13.47 11.88
N VAL A 583 -11.21 12.44 11.98
CA VAL A 583 -10.87 11.78 13.26
C VAL A 583 -10.26 12.78 14.24
N LYS A 584 -9.35 13.64 13.81
CA LYS A 584 -8.77 14.69 14.66
C LYS A 584 -9.85 15.62 15.25
N GLN A 585 -10.95 15.85 14.53
CA GLN A 585 -12.05 16.72 14.96
C GLN A 585 -13.09 15.99 15.83
N SER A 586 -12.95 14.66 16.00
CA SER A 586 -13.86 13.87 16.83
C SER A 586 -13.59 14.11 18.32
N PRO A 587 -14.61 14.02 19.18
CA PRO A 587 -14.45 14.21 20.62
C PRO A 587 -13.38 13.30 21.22
N GLY A 588 -12.56 13.87 22.11
CA GLY A 588 -11.51 13.14 22.81
C GLY A 588 -10.21 12.91 22.00
N TRP A 589 -10.19 13.22 20.71
CA TRP A 589 -8.96 13.19 19.91
C TRP A 589 -8.22 14.52 19.97
N THR A 590 -6.93 14.50 20.19
CA THR A 590 -6.05 15.67 20.08
C THR A 590 -4.80 15.35 19.29
N VAL A 591 -4.25 16.38 18.62
CA VAL A 591 -3.00 16.27 17.90
C VAL A 591 -2.13 17.47 18.21
N THR A 592 -0.93 17.22 18.64
CA THR A 592 0.11 18.21 18.84
C THR A 592 1.29 17.97 17.92
N GLN A 593 2.09 19.01 17.70
CA GLN A 593 3.32 18.92 16.90
C GLN A 593 4.46 19.52 17.71
N PRO A 594 5.10 18.72 18.60
CA PRO A 594 6.12 19.23 19.52
C PRO A 594 7.36 19.78 18.81
N ARG A 595 7.65 19.29 17.61
CA ARG A 595 8.66 19.83 16.68
C ARG A 595 8.22 19.57 15.23
N PRO A 596 8.76 20.29 14.24
CA PRO A 596 8.32 20.15 12.86
C PRO A 596 8.39 18.70 12.37
N GLY A 597 7.26 18.19 11.82
CA GLY A 597 7.13 16.82 11.29
C GLY A 597 6.91 15.71 12.33
N TYR A 598 7.00 16.00 13.64
CA TYR A 598 6.69 15.04 14.69
C TYR A 598 5.28 15.29 15.21
N HIS A 599 4.36 14.39 14.93
CA HIS A 599 2.96 14.52 15.30
C HIS A 599 2.61 13.54 16.40
N GLN A 600 2.09 14.06 17.50
CA GLN A 600 1.65 13.30 18.64
C GLN A 600 0.12 13.28 18.67
N TRP A 601 -0.44 12.09 18.48
CA TRP A 601 -1.86 11.82 18.49
C TRP A 601 -2.29 11.26 19.83
N THR A 602 -3.22 11.91 20.51
CA THR A 602 -3.83 11.38 21.73
C THR A 602 -5.25 10.92 21.42
N THR A 603 -5.54 9.68 21.76
CA THR A 603 -6.85 9.03 21.56
C THR A 603 -7.84 9.41 22.65
N PRO A 604 -9.14 9.13 22.51
CA PRO A 604 -10.14 9.32 23.59
C PRO A 604 -9.82 8.54 24.87
N SER A 605 -9.09 7.42 24.77
CA SER A 605 -8.62 6.65 25.92
C SER A 605 -7.44 7.30 26.66
N GLY A 606 -6.92 8.44 26.16
CA GLY A 606 -5.74 9.12 26.72
C GLY A 606 -4.40 8.65 26.15
N ARG A 607 -4.37 7.55 25.38
CA ARG A 607 -3.14 6.98 24.83
C ARG A 607 -2.54 7.82 23.72
N THR A 608 -1.22 7.92 23.74
CA THR A 608 -0.45 8.78 22.85
C THR A 608 0.39 7.97 21.88
N TYR A 609 0.33 8.37 20.60
CA TYR A 609 1.10 7.76 19.50
C TYR A 609 1.83 8.85 18.72
N THR A 610 3.11 8.64 18.43
CA THR A 610 3.94 9.61 17.72
C THR A 610 4.25 9.15 16.31
N THR A 611 4.15 10.07 15.35
CA THR A 611 4.61 9.88 13.96
C THR A 611 5.80 10.79 13.71
N GLU A 612 6.80 10.26 13.01
CA GLU A 612 8.02 10.97 12.62
C GLU A 612 8.00 11.34 11.14
N PRO A 613 8.85 12.27 10.68
CA PRO A 613 9.08 12.50 9.27
C PRO A 613 9.42 11.21 8.51
N MET A 614 9.01 11.15 7.24
CA MET A 614 9.33 10.01 6.37
C MET A 614 10.84 9.81 6.26
N ARG A 615 11.29 8.56 6.26
CA ARG A 615 12.66 8.19 5.93
C ARG A 615 12.74 7.80 4.46
N TYR A 616 13.52 8.54 3.71
CA TYR A 616 13.83 8.26 2.31
C TYR A 616 14.92 7.19 2.20
N PRO A 617 14.99 6.43 1.10
CA PRO A 617 16.10 5.51 0.86
C PRO A 617 17.40 6.30 0.70
N ILE A 618 18.45 5.89 1.38
CA ILE A 618 19.80 6.46 1.36
C ILE A 618 20.82 5.40 1.00
#